data_2b7b49a48c48d096f2513bc18c51032a
#
_entry.id   2b7b49a48c48d096f2513bc18c51032a
#
_cell.length_a   1.000
_cell.length_b   1.000
_cell.length_c   1.000
_cell.angle_alpha   90.00
_cell.angle_beta   90.00
_cell.angle_gamma   90.00
#
_symmetry.space_group_name_H-M   'P 1'
#
loop_
_entity.id
_entity.type
_entity.pdbx_description
1 polymer ?
#
loop_
_entity_poly.entity_id
_entity_poly.type
_entity_poly.pdbx_seq_one_letter_code
_entity_poly.pdbx_strand_id
1 'polypeptide(L)'
;MLTWMMMMGFIGLICIGSAVYLAARVRRFGPLQRLRQKRRALSWLIGFALVLLPAAALSLLWTPLNMAVCLLHLTLFWLLADLVFALIRRLRHAAFKRYWAGLTALIVSVGWLTMGWVQANCVWRKDYTISTDKQVGSLRVALLSDSHMGTTFHAEGFAGHLQRVQAQQPRRCGHGGRLCG
;
A
#
# COMPACT_ATOMS: atom_id res chain seq x y z
N MET A 1 -19.85 -15.29 -12.37
CA MET A 1 -18.61 -15.34 -13.19
C MET A 1 -18.42 -14.09 -14.03
N LEU A 2 -19.39 -13.65 -14.80
CA LEU A 2 -19.29 -12.49 -15.69
C LEU A 2 -18.93 -11.19 -14.95
N THR A 3 -19.55 -10.90 -13.82
CA THR A 3 -19.26 -9.70 -12.97
C THR A 3 -17.82 -9.66 -12.47
N TRP A 4 -17.25 -10.81 -12.09
CA TRP A 4 -15.85 -10.92 -11.70
C TRP A 4 -14.89 -10.62 -12.85
N MET A 5 -15.18 -11.18 -14.04
CA MET A 5 -14.36 -10.91 -15.24
C MET A 5 -14.41 -9.45 -15.65
N MET A 6 -15.59 -8.82 -15.59
CA MET A 6 -15.75 -7.39 -15.87
C MET A 6 -14.98 -6.52 -14.87
N MET A 7 -15.06 -6.85 -13.58
CA MET A 7 -14.33 -6.15 -12.53
C MET A 7 -12.80 -6.25 -12.71
N MET A 8 -12.29 -7.45 -13.00
CA MET A 8 -10.87 -7.67 -13.28
C MET A 8 -10.41 -6.95 -14.53
N GLY A 9 -11.21 -6.96 -15.60
CA GLY A 9 -10.94 -6.21 -16.82
C GLY A 9 -10.89 -4.69 -16.56
N PHE A 10 -11.80 -4.16 -15.78
CA PHE A 10 -11.84 -2.75 -15.41
C PHE A 10 -10.60 -2.35 -14.57
N ILE A 11 -10.22 -3.15 -13.58
CA ILE A 11 -8.99 -2.93 -12.79
C ILE A 11 -7.76 -2.96 -13.70
N GLY A 12 -7.70 -3.92 -14.63
CA GLY A 12 -6.61 -4.00 -15.61
C GLY A 12 -6.48 -2.75 -16.46
N LEU A 13 -7.58 -2.21 -16.97
CA LEU A 13 -7.60 -0.96 -17.76
C LEU A 13 -7.12 0.23 -16.92
N ILE A 14 -7.54 0.34 -15.67
CA ILE A 14 -7.07 1.39 -14.77
C ILE A 14 -5.56 1.25 -14.51
N CYS A 15 -5.06 0.04 -14.29
CA CYS A 15 -3.62 -0.20 -14.10
C CYS A 15 -2.80 0.17 -15.33
N ILE A 16 -3.29 -0.13 -16.55
CA ILE A 16 -2.64 0.27 -17.80
C ILE A 16 -2.61 1.79 -17.91
N GLY A 17 -3.74 2.45 -17.70
CA GLY A 17 -3.83 3.92 -17.70
C GLY A 17 -2.88 4.55 -16.67
N SER A 18 -2.81 3.99 -15.47
CA SER A 18 -1.89 4.39 -14.40
C SER A 18 -0.43 4.26 -14.82
N ALA A 19 -0.05 3.14 -15.43
CA ALA A 19 1.32 2.91 -15.90
C ALA A 19 1.73 3.92 -16.99
N VAL A 20 0.84 4.19 -17.95
CA VAL A 20 1.06 5.20 -19.01
C VAL A 20 1.19 6.60 -18.40
N TYR A 21 0.29 6.95 -17.49
CA TYR A 21 0.32 8.24 -16.78
C TYR A 21 1.63 8.41 -16.00
N LEU A 22 2.00 7.44 -15.17
CA LEU A 22 3.21 7.49 -14.37
C LEU A 22 4.47 7.55 -15.25
N ALA A 23 4.56 6.75 -16.32
CA ALA A 23 5.66 6.82 -17.27
C ALA A 23 5.78 8.22 -17.89
N ALA A 24 4.65 8.85 -18.26
CA ALA A 24 4.65 10.22 -18.77
C ALA A 24 5.13 11.24 -17.72
N ARG A 25 4.84 11.02 -16.43
CA ARG A 25 5.26 11.91 -15.34
C ARG A 25 6.72 11.74 -14.95
N VAL A 26 7.20 10.51 -14.85
CA VAL A 26 8.62 10.20 -14.59
C VAL A 26 9.53 10.84 -15.64
N ARG A 27 9.11 10.92 -16.88
CA ARG A 27 9.84 11.59 -17.97
C ARG A 27 9.99 13.11 -17.82
N ARG A 28 9.36 13.73 -16.83
CA ARG A 28 9.52 15.16 -16.50
C ARG A 28 10.71 15.44 -15.57
N PHE A 29 11.30 14.40 -14.96
CA PHE A 29 12.53 14.57 -14.20
C PHE A 29 13.71 14.95 -15.11
N GLY A 30 14.61 15.80 -14.60
CA GLY A 30 15.65 16.45 -15.38
C GLY A 30 16.48 15.53 -16.28
N PRO A 31 17.01 14.38 -15.82
CA PRO A 31 17.77 13.47 -16.69
C PRO A 31 16.95 12.92 -17.86
N LEU A 32 15.72 12.46 -17.58
CA LEU A 32 14.84 11.94 -18.62
C LEU A 32 14.25 13.04 -19.53
N GLN A 33 14.11 14.26 -19.01
CA GLN A 33 13.68 15.39 -19.80
C GLN A 33 14.72 15.73 -20.89
N ARG A 34 16.02 15.70 -20.57
CA ARG A 34 17.10 15.86 -21.54
C ARG A 34 17.09 14.76 -22.59
N LEU A 35 16.87 13.51 -22.17
CA LEU A 35 16.77 12.36 -23.06
C LEU A 35 15.54 12.48 -23.98
N ARG A 36 14.42 12.96 -23.46
CA ARG A 36 13.19 13.19 -24.22
C ARG A 36 13.39 14.16 -25.40
N GLN A 37 14.23 15.17 -25.23
CA GLN A 37 14.55 16.12 -26.29
C GLN A 37 15.41 15.48 -27.40
N LYS A 38 16.33 14.57 -27.04
CA LYS A 38 17.24 13.92 -27.98
C LYS A 38 16.67 12.63 -28.60
N ARG A 39 16.04 11.77 -27.80
CA ARG A 39 15.54 10.44 -28.19
C ARG A 39 14.19 10.15 -27.50
N ARG A 40 13.12 10.58 -28.15
CA ARG A 40 11.74 10.48 -27.58
C ARG A 40 11.31 9.04 -27.26
N ALA A 41 11.59 8.09 -28.18
CA ALA A 41 11.25 6.68 -27.99
C ALA A 41 12.00 6.06 -26.80
N LEU A 42 13.31 6.30 -26.68
CA LEU A 42 14.12 5.79 -25.59
C LEU A 42 13.66 6.35 -24.23
N SER A 43 13.25 7.63 -24.19
CA SER A 43 12.68 8.23 -22.98
C SER A 43 11.37 7.56 -22.54
N TRP A 44 10.52 7.10 -23.48
CA TRP A 44 9.33 6.33 -23.15
C TRP A 44 9.69 4.93 -22.61
N LEU A 45 10.60 4.25 -23.29
CA LEU A 45 11.06 2.93 -22.88
C LEU A 45 11.60 2.94 -21.45
N ILE A 46 12.47 3.91 -21.13
CA ILE A 46 13.01 4.06 -19.76
C ILE A 46 11.89 4.46 -18.77
N GLY A 47 10.97 5.35 -19.17
CA GLY A 47 9.84 5.72 -18.33
C GLY A 47 8.95 4.53 -17.97
N PHE A 48 8.63 3.67 -18.91
CA PHE A 48 7.91 2.42 -18.66
C PHE A 48 8.73 1.44 -17.83
N ALA A 49 10.02 1.25 -18.11
CA ALA A 49 10.89 0.38 -17.35
C ALA A 49 10.94 0.79 -15.86
N LEU A 50 11.07 2.09 -15.57
CA LEU A 50 11.09 2.60 -14.20
C LEU A 50 9.77 2.42 -13.44
N VAL A 51 8.65 2.27 -14.13
CA VAL A 51 7.34 2.03 -13.51
C VAL A 51 7.04 0.53 -13.44
N LEU A 52 7.26 -0.20 -14.54
CA LEU A 52 6.86 -1.60 -14.65
C LEU A 52 7.81 -2.58 -13.97
N LEU A 53 9.13 -2.32 -13.96
CA LEU A 53 10.09 -3.22 -13.29
C LEU A 53 9.87 -3.31 -11.78
N PRO A 54 9.73 -2.21 -11.03
CA PRO A 54 9.37 -2.28 -9.61
C PRO A 54 8.00 -2.92 -9.38
N ALA A 55 7.02 -2.61 -10.24
CA ALA A 55 5.68 -3.20 -10.16
C ALA A 55 5.70 -4.71 -10.40
N ALA A 56 6.46 -5.19 -11.40
CA ALA A 56 6.65 -6.61 -11.65
C ALA A 56 7.39 -7.30 -10.49
N ALA A 57 8.43 -6.68 -9.94
CA ALA A 57 9.14 -7.20 -8.78
C ALA A 57 8.20 -7.36 -7.57
N LEU A 58 7.35 -6.37 -7.29
CA LEU A 58 6.34 -6.46 -6.24
C LEU A 58 5.31 -7.57 -6.51
N SER A 59 4.91 -7.78 -7.76
CA SER A 59 4.00 -8.85 -8.16
C SER A 59 4.61 -10.25 -7.97
N LEU A 60 5.92 -10.39 -8.19
CA LEU A 60 6.65 -11.65 -7.99
C LEU A 60 6.92 -11.95 -6.51
N LEU A 61 7.23 -10.91 -5.72
CA LEU A 61 7.55 -11.06 -4.30
C LEU A 61 6.30 -11.25 -3.41
N TRP A 62 5.15 -10.69 -3.83
CA TRP A 62 3.91 -10.75 -3.06
C TRP A 62 2.76 -11.28 -3.92
N THR A 63 1.87 -10.36 -4.38
CA THR A 63 0.72 -10.73 -5.19
C THR A 63 0.46 -9.68 -6.27
N PRO A 64 -0.19 -10.05 -7.41
CA PRO A 64 -0.61 -9.08 -8.42
C PRO A 64 -1.53 -7.98 -7.88
N LEU A 65 -2.30 -8.29 -6.83
CA LEU A 65 -3.16 -7.32 -6.17
C LEU A 65 -2.34 -6.20 -5.51
N ASN A 66 -1.24 -6.53 -4.83
CA ASN A 66 -0.35 -5.55 -4.22
C ASN A 66 0.29 -4.63 -5.26
N MET A 67 0.65 -5.16 -6.43
CA MET A 67 1.09 -4.36 -7.57
C MET A 67 0.03 -3.33 -7.98
N ALA A 68 -1.22 -3.75 -8.15
CA ALA A 68 -2.32 -2.86 -8.52
C ALA A 68 -2.53 -1.77 -7.46
N VAL A 69 -2.56 -2.15 -6.18
CA VAL A 69 -2.67 -1.20 -5.05
C VAL A 69 -1.54 -0.17 -5.07
N CYS A 70 -0.29 -0.60 -5.23
CA CYS A 70 0.86 0.31 -5.30
C CYS A 70 0.76 1.28 -6.49
N LEU A 71 0.42 0.78 -7.69
CA LEU A 71 0.25 1.61 -8.88
C LEU A 71 -0.87 2.65 -8.71
N LEU A 72 -2.00 2.25 -8.15
CA LEU A 72 -3.14 3.14 -7.92
C LEU A 72 -2.82 4.22 -6.89
N HIS A 73 -2.21 3.87 -5.76
CA HIS A 73 -1.80 4.85 -4.75
C HIS A 73 -0.76 5.83 -5.30
N LEU A 74 0.25 5.33 -6.00
CA LEU A 74 1.25 6.17 -6.64
C LEU A 74 0.62 7.14 -7.65
N THR A 75 -0.33 6.66 -8.46
CA THR A 75 -1.07 7.49 -9.42
C THR A 75 -1.91 8.55 -8.72
N LEU A 76 -2.64 8.17 -7.67
CA LEU A 76 -3.47 9.09 -6.89
C LEU A 76 -2.65 10.22 -6.27
N PHE A 77 -1.56 9.88 -5.56
CA PHE A 77 -0.71 10.89 -4.94
C PHE A 77 -0.01 11.77 -5.97
N TRP A 78 0.31 11.21 -7.15
CA TRP A 78 0.89 12.02 -8.23
C TRP A 78 -0.11 13.00 -8.83
N LEU A 79 -1.36 12.56 -9.05
CA LEU A 79 -2.46 13.44 -9.49
C LEU A 79 -2.71 14.56 -8.47
N LEU A 80 -2.78 14.23 -7.17
CA LEU A 80 -2.95 15.22 -6.12
C LEU A 80 -1.79 16.22 -6.08
N ALA A 81 -0.55 15.75 -6.14
CA ALA A 81 0.61 16.62 -6.16
C ALA A 81 0.60 17.54 -7.39
N ASP A 82 0.32 17.00 -8.58
CA ASP A 82 0.23 17.80 -9.78
C ASP A 82 -0.89 18.86 -9.69
N LEU A 83 -2.04 18.52 -9.11
CA LEU A 83 -3.14 19.46 -8.88
C LEU A 83 -2.73 20.57 -7.92
N VAL A 84 -2.17 20.22 -6.75
CA VAL A 84 -1.72 21.18 -5.75
C VAL A 84 -0.66 22.12 -6.34
N PHE A 85 0.35 21.58 -7.01
CA PHE A 85 1.40 22.40 -7.61
C PHE A 85 0.90 23.22 -8.81
N ALA A 86 -0.12 22.77 -9.53
CA ALA A 86 -0.78 23.56 -10.55
C ALA A 86 -1.52 24.76 -9.94
N LEU A 87 -2.23 24.54 -8.82
CA LEU A 87 -2.91 25.59 -8.09
C LEU A 87 -1.91 26.62 -7.53
N ILE A 88 -0.84 26.15 -6.88
CA ILE A 88 0.23 27.03 -6.36
C ILE A 88 0.84 27.88 -7.49
N ARG A 89 1.12 27.29 -8.66
CA ARG A 89 1.63 28.04 -9.83
C ARG A 89 0.65 29.12 -10.29
N ARG A 90 -0.65 28.78 -10.28
CA ARG A 90 -1.70 29.74 -10.66
C ARG A 90 -1.75 30.92 -9.69
N LEU A 91 -1.68 30.65 -8.38
CA LEU A 91 -1.72 31.67 -7.34
C LEU A 91 -0.46 32.54 -7.29
N ARG A 92 0.71 31.95 -7.50
CA ARG A 92 2.00 32.64 -7.44
C ARG A 92 2.39 33.31 -8.76
N HIS A 93 1.67 33.07 -9.86
CA HIS A 93 2.02 33.51 -11.21
C HIS A 93 3.47 33.20 -11.63
N ALA A 94 4.09 32.18 -11.01
CA ALA A 94 5.49 31.81 -11.22
C ALA A 94 5.64 30.30 -11.48
N ALA A 95 6.51 29.95 -12.43
CA ALA A 95 6.83 28.56 -12.72
C ALA A 95 7.96 28.06 -11.80
N PHE A 96 7.86 26.79 -11.39
CA PHE A 96 8.93 26.13 -10.65
C PHE A 96 10.06 25.70 -11.59
N LYS A 97 11.31 25.98 -11.22
CA LYS A 97 12.50 25.56 -11.99
C LYS A 97 12.69 24.03 -12.04
N ARG A 98 12.21 23.31 -11.03
CA ARG A 98 12.32 21.85 -10.91
C ARG A 98 10.93 21.22 -10.81
N TYR A 99 10.83 19.92 -11.14
CA TYR A 99 9.59 19.16 -11.04
C TYR A 99 9.33 18.71 -9.60
N TRP A 100 9.03 19.67 -8.71
CA TRP A 100 8.74 19.43 -7.29
C TRP A 100 7.51 18.56 -7.07
N ALA A 101 6.48 18.69 -7.92
CA ALA A 101 5.28 17.88 -7.83
C ALA A 101 5.59 16.38 -7.89
N GLY A 102 6.48 15.96 -8.79
CA GLY A 102 6.89 14.56 -8.90
C GLY A 102 7.69 14.08 -7.69
N LEU A 103 8.59 14.91 -7.15
CA LEU A 103 9.35 14.55 -5.96
C LEU A 103 8.45 14.41 -4.73
N THR A 104 7.55 15.35 -4.52
CA THR A 104 6.56 15.30 -3.42
C THR A 104 5.67 14.07 -3.54
N ALA A 105 5.14 13.80 -4.74
CA ALA A 105 4.33 12.63 -5.00
C ALA A 105 5.07 11.32 -4.63
N LEU A 106 6.33 11.20 -5.02
CA LEU A 106 7.16 10.03 -4.72
C LEU A 106 7.38 9.86 -3.21
N ILE A 107 7.78 10.92 -2.51
CA ILE A 107 8.02 10.88 -1.06
C ILE A 107 6.74 10.51 -0.31
N VAL A 108 5.62 11.15 -0.62
CA VAL A 108 4.33 10.88 0.03
C VAL A 108 3.87 9.44 -0.25
N SER A 109 4.00 8.98 -1.50
CA SER A 109 3.62 7.61 -1.85
C SER A 109 4.46 6.56 -1.12
N VAL A 110 5.79 6.73 -1.10
CA VAL A 110 6.69 5.81 -0.39
C VAL A 110 6.37 5.82 1.10
N GLY A 111 6.23 6.99 1.72
CA GLY A 111 5.89 7.11 3.13
C GLY A 111 4.56 6.43 3.47
N TRP A 112 3.52 6.67 2.67
CA TRP A 112 2.20 6.06 2.86
C TRP A 112 2.22 4.53 2.71
N LEU A 113 2.84 4.02 1.64
CA LEU A 113 2.93 2.59 1.40
C LEU A 113 3.80 1.88 2.45
N THR A 114 4.89 2.50 2.90
CA THR A 114 5.72 1.98 3.99
C THR A 114 4.93 1.94 5.30
N MET A 115 4.17 3.00 5.62
CA MET A 115 3.32 3.04 6.81
C MET A 115 2.25 1.95 6.75
N GLY A 116 1.58 1.78 5.60
CA GLY A 116 0.60 0.71 5.41
C GLY A 116 1.23 -0.68 5.55
N TRP A 117 2.42 -0.89 5.00
CA TRP A 117 3.16 -2.14 5.16
C TRP A 117 3.53 -2.42 6.62
N VAL A 118 4.03 -1.43 7.35
CA VAL A 118 4.35 -1.56 8.78
C VAL A 118 3.09 -1.91 9.57
N GLN A 119 1.97 -1.21 9.33
CA GLN A 119 0.72 -1.48 10.03
C GLN A 119 0.18 -2.89 9.74
N ALA A 120 0.32 -3.37 8.50
CA ALA A 120 -0.12 -4.70 8.11
C ALA A 120 0.74 -5.83 8.73
N ASN A 121 2.04 -5.59 8.96
CA ASN A 121 2.97 -6.62 9.43
C ASN A 121 3.28 -6.51 10.93
N CYS A 122 2.95 -5.40 11.59
CA CYS A 122 3.13 -5.24 13.03
C CYS A 122 1.86 -5.61 13.79
N VAL A 123 1.96 -6.60 14.65
CA VAL A 123 0.88 -6.97 15.55
C VAL A 123 1.03 -6.19 16.86
N TRP A 124 0.04 -5.36 17.14
CA TRP A 124 -0.01 -4.52 18.33
C TRP A 124 -0.84 -5.20 19.40
N ARG A 125 -0.23 -5.47 20.54
CA ARG A 125 -0.96 -5.93 21.71
C ARG A 125 -1.69 -4.75 22.36
N LYS A 126 -2.98 -4.93 22.65
CA LYS A 126 -3.78 -4.00 23.47
C LYS A 126 -4.39 -4.76 24.62
N ASP A 127 -4.19 -4.25 25.82
CA ASP A 127 -4.76 -4.80 27.04
C ASP A 127 -5.97 -3.95 27.45
N TYR A 128 -7.10 -4.62 27.68
CA TYR A 128 -8.32 -4.00 28.17
C TYR A 128 -8.71 -4.67 29.47
N THR A 129 -9.05 -3.86 30.49
CA THR A 129 -9.61 -4.36 31.74
C THR A 129 -11.08 -3.96 31.81
N ILE A 130 -11.97 -4.94 31.90
CA ILE A 130 -13.40 -4.73 32.04
C ILE A 130 -13.75 -5.18 33.44
N SER A 131 -14.24 -4.25 34.28
CA SER A 131 -14.73 -4.54 35.62
C SER A 131 -16.24 -4.76 35.61
N THR A 132 -16.72 -5.66 36.45
CA THR A 132 -18.15 -5.93 36.60
C THR A 132 -18.45 -6.09 38.12
N ASP A 133 -19.63 -5.68 38.51
CA ASP A 133 -20.10 -5.83 39.91
C ASP A 133 -20.54 -7.26 40.23
N LYS A 134 -20.54 -8.16 39.25
CA LYS A 134 -20.87 -9.57 39.45
C LYS A 134 -19.68 -10.33 40.08
N GLN A 135 -19.94 -11.18 41.06
CA GLN A 135 -18.92 -12.04 41.67
C GLN A 135 -18.55 -13.22 40.72
N VAL A 136 -17.84 -12.94 39.64
CA VAL A 136 -17.45 -13.94 38.64
C VAL A 136 -15.97 -14.31 38.66
N GLY A 137 -15.20 -13.75 39.61
CA GLY A 137 -13.75 -13.90 39.64
C GLY A 137 -13.04 -13.17 38.49
N SER A 138 -11.76 -13.52 38.25
CA SER A 138 -10.98 -12.94 37.13
C SER A 138 -10.93 -13.89 35.95
N LEU A 139 -11.24 -13.39 34.77
CA LEU A 139 -11.15 -14.13 33.52
C LEU A 139 -10.22 -13.38 32.55
N ARG A 140 -9.19 -14.05 32.07
CA ARG A 140 -8.32 -13.50 31.02
C ARG A 140 -8.74 -14.09 29.68
N VAL A 141 -9.12 -13.24 28.75
CA VAL A 141 -9.52 -13.60 27.39
C VAL A 141 -8.52 -13.01 26.41
N ALA A 142 -7.98 -13.83 25.50
CA ALA A 142 -7.21 -13.36 24.36
C ALA A 142 -8.10 -13.32 23.12
N LEU A 143 -8.17 -12.18 22.45
CA LEU A 143 -8.90 -12.00 21.22
C LEU A 143 -7.90 -11.72 20.09
N LEU A 144 -7.94 -12.57 19.07
CA LEU A 144 -7.21 -12.33 17.80
C LEU A 144 -8.24 -12.02 16.72
N SER A 145 -8.02 -10.93 16.01
CA SER A 145 -8.85 -10.56 14.85
C SER A 145 -7.96 -10.23 13.66
N ASP A 146 -8.54 -10.35 12.48
CA ASP A 146 -7.97 -9.83 11.23
C ASP A 146 -6.58 -10.40 10.88
N SER A 147 -6.38 -11.69 11.10
CA SER A 147 -5.08 -12.35 10.91
C SER A 147 -4.60 -12.36 9.45
N HIS A 148 -5.50 -12.20 8.47
CA HIS A 148 -5.18 -12.23 7.03
C HIS A 148 -4.19 -13.34 6.65
N MET A 149 -4.40 -14.55 7.19
CA MET A 149 -3.54 -15.71 6.91
C MET A 149 -3.46 -15.99 5.42
N GLY A 150 -2.24 -16.24 4.95
CA GLY A 150 -1.95 -16.45 3.52
C GLY A 150 -1.66 -15.16 2.75
N THR A 151 -2.02 -13.99 3.28
CA THR A 151 -1.73 -12.69 2.63
C THR A 151 -0.67 -11.90 3.39
N THR A 152 -0.84 -11.74 4.70
CA THR A 152 0.07 -10.96 5.55
C THR A 152 0.98 -11.87 6.36
N PHE A 153 0.43 -12.94 6.94
CA PHE A 153 1.19 -13.91 7.72
C PHE A 153 1.18 -15.29 7.08
N HIS A 154 2.36 -15.88 6.95
CA HIS A 154 2.50 -17.31 6.68
C HIS A 154 2.26 -18.11 7.97
N ALA A 155 2.01 -19.41 7.85
CA ALA A 155 1.68 -20.28 8.98
C ALA A 155 2.67 -20.18 10.14
N GLU A 156 3.98 -20.11 9.85
CA GLU A 156 5.04 -19.98 10.86
C GLU A 156 4.96 -18.65 11.63
N GLY A 157 4.74 -17.52 10.94
CA GLY A 157 4.60 -16.22 11.57
C GLY A 157 3.37 -16.16 12.48
N PHE A 158 2.25 -16.73 12.04
CA PHE A 158 1.03 -16.81 12.83
C PHE A 158 1.21 -17.74 14.06
N ALA A 159 1.89 -18.89 13.89
CA ALA A 159 2.24 -19.77 15.00
C ALA A 159 3.05 -19.07 16.10
N GLY A 160 4.01 -18.22 15.70
CA GLY A 160 4.78 -17.40 16.64
C GLY A 160 3.91 -16.41 17.45
N HIS A 161 2.87 -15.85 16.84
CA HIS A 161 1.89 -15.01 17.57
C HIS A 161 1.03 -15.82 18.50
N LEU A 162 0.58 -17.02 18.12
CA LEU A 162 -0.17 -17.94 18.99
C LEU A 162 0.64 -18.35 20.22
N GLN A 163 1.94 -18.67 20.04
CA GLN A 163 2.83 -18.99 21.17
C GLN A 163 2.93 -17.84 22.18
N ARG A 164 3.03 -16.59 21.71
CA ARG A 164 3.01 -15.40 22.57
C ARG A 164 1.70 -15.25 23.33
N VAL A 165 0.58 -15.60 22.72
CA VAL A 165 -0.73 -15.60 23.38
C VAL A 165 -0.81 -16.71 24.43
N GLN A 166 -0.36 -17.93 24.09
CA GLN A 166 -0.32 -19.05 25.04
C GLN A 166 0.56 -18.76 26.26
N ALA A 167 1.70 -18.08 26.05
CA ALA A 167 2.57 -17.67 27.16
C ALA A 167 1.88 -16.74 28.18
N GLN A 168 0.79 -16.06 27.81
CA GLN A 168 -0.01 -15.25 28.71
C GLN A 168 -1.06 -16.06 29.51
N GLN A 169 -1.13 -17.39 29.28
CA GLN A 169 -2.05 -18.32 29.94
C GLN A 169 -3.52 -17.80 29.93
N PRO A 170 -4.09 -17.45 28.79
CA PRO A 170 -5.50 -17.04 28.77
C PRO A 170 -6.38 -18.25 29.09
N ARG A 171 -7.41 -18.04 29.90
CA ARG A 171 -8.41 -19.10 30.16
C ARG A 171 -9.31 -19.36 28.98
N ARG A 172 -9.46 -18.38 28.04
CA ARG A 172 -10.17 -18.51 26.79
C ARG A 172 -9.46 -17.73 25.67
N CYS A 173 -9.50 -18.30 24.48
CA CYS A 173 -8.99 -17.66 23.26
C CYS A 173 -10.15 -17.51 22.26
N GLY A 174 -10.24 -16.38 21.60
CA GLY A 174 -11.22 -16.12 20.54
C GLY A 174 -10.54 -15.66 19.26
N HIS A 175 -11.00 -16.15 18.12
CA HIS A 175 -10.55 -15.71 16.81
C HIS A 175 -11.76 -15.30 15.97
N GLY A 176 -11.75 -14.07 15.43
CA GLY A 176 -12.80 -13.57 14.55
C GLY A 176 -14.22 -13.64 15.15
N GLY A 177 -14.37 -13.40 16.46
CA GLY A 177 -15.66 -13.45 17.16
C GLY A 177 -16.14 -14.85 17.57
N ARG A 178 -15.35 -15.89 17.33
CA ARG A 178 -15.62 -17.25 17.83
C ARG A 178 -14.65 -17.58 18.96
N LEU A 179 -15.17 -18.16 20.03
CA LEU A 179 -14.35 -18.69 21.13
C LEU A 179 -13.74 -20.02 20.70
N CYS A 180 -12.42 -20.16 20.81
CA CYS A 180 -11.76 -21.43 20.67
C CYS A 180 -11.97 -22.21 21.97
N GLY A 181 -12.78 -23.27 21.93
CA GLY A 181 -13.01 -24.20 23.03
C GLY A 181 -11.87 -25.18 23.19
#